data_568c77b42a75644c621d56db311cdcc0
#
_entry.id   568c77b42a75644c621d56db311cdcc0
#
_cell.length_a   1.000
_cell.length_b   1.000
_cell.length_c   1.000
_cell.angle_alpha   90.00
_cell.angle_beta   90.00
_cell.angle_gamma   90.00
#
_symmetry.space_group_name_H-M   'P 1'
#
loop_
_entity.id
_entity.type
_entity.pdbx_description
1 polymer ?
#
loop_
_entity_poly.entity_id
_entity_poly.type
_entity_poly.pdbx_seq_one_letter_code
_entity_poly.pdbx_strand_id
1 'polypeptide(L)'
;APYGLAATQVMQALNLTDALNPKLVEGQSIGQTYQFVASGNAEVGFVALSQVSRDGEITSGSAWQVPAALYQPIRQDAVLLNTGADNHAAAALLDYLKGEQAAAVISRYGYGH
;
A
#
# COMPACT_ATOMS: atom_id res chain seq x y z
N ALA A 1 -10.62 -3.77 -1.62
CA ALA A 1 -9.58 -2.84 -1.19
C ALA A 1 -8.58 -2.58 -2.31
N PRO A 2 -7.91 -1.44 -2.37
CA PRO A 2 -7.08 -1.07 -3.52
C PRO A 2 -5.88 -2.00 -3.72
N TYR A 3 -5.30 -2.54 -2.66
CA TYR A 3 -4.16 -3.47 -2.75
C TYR A 3 -4.54 -4.80 -3.40
N GLY A 4 -5.71 -5.34 -3.08
CA GLY A 4 -6.22 -6.56 -3.71
C GLY A 4 -6.48 -6.40 -5.20
N LEU A 5 -7.01 -5.26 -5.61
CA LEU A 5 -7.20 -4.94 -7.02
C LEU A 5 -5.86 -4.87 -7.75
N ALA A 6 -4.87 -4.18 -7.18
CA ALA A 6 -3.54 -4.10 -7.75
C ALA A 6 -2.89 -5.49 -7.88
N ALA A 7 -2.98 -6.33 -6.85
CA ALA A 7 -2.49 -7.70 -6.89
C ALA A 7 -3.11 -8.53 -8.03
N THR A 8 -4.43 -8.40 -8.20
CA THR A 8 -5.16 -9.06 -9.31
C THR A 8 -4.64 -8.59 -10.67
N GLN A 9 -4.44 -7.28 -10.84
CA GLN A 9 -3.91 -6.71 -12.08
C GLN A 9 -2.49 -7.23 -12.38
N VAL A 10 -1.63 -7.34 -11.38
CA VAL A 10 -0.27 -7.88 -11.54
C VAL A 10 -0.31 -9.35 -11.96
N MET A 11 -1.13 -10.16 -11.30
CA MET A 11 -1.28 -11.58 -11.68
C MET A 11 -1.80 -11.74 -13.10
N GLN A 12 -2.74 -10.90 -13.53
CA GLN A 12 -3.25 -10.88 -14.91
C GLN A 12 -2.16 -10.46 -15.90
N ALA A 13 -1.44 -9.39 -15.60
CA ALA A 13 -0.38 -8.89 -16.48
C ALA A 13 0.77 -9.91 -16.68
N LEU A 14 1.04 -10.73 -15.68
CA LEU A 14 2.06 -11.77 -15.72
C LEU A 14 1.52 -13.15 -16.16
N ASN A 15 0.24 -13.24 -16.50
CA ASN A 15 -0.44 -14.51 -16.88
C ASN A 15 -0.38 -15.57 -15.76
N LEU A 16 -0.46 -15.17 -14.51
CA LEU A 16 -0.36 -16.04 -13.33
C LEU A 16 -1.72 -16.35 -12.70
N THR A 17 -2.81 -15.73 -13.15
CA THR A 17 -4.13 -15.85 -12.51
C THR A 17 -4.57 -17.29 -12.37
N ASP A 18 -4.53 -18.08 -13.45
CA ASP A 18 -5.01 -19.47 -13.43
C ASP A 18 -4.12 -20.37 -12.56
N ALA A 19 -2.80 -20.15 -12.57
CA ALA A 19 -1.85 -20.92 -11.78
C ALA A 19 -1.96 -20.63 -10.28
N LEU A 20 -2.23 -19.37 -9.90
CA LEU A 20 -2.25 -18.93 -8.51
C LEU A 20 -3.63 -18.98 -7.87
N ASN A 21 -4.70 -18.83 -8.66
CA ASN A 21 -6.06 -18.72 -8.12
C ASN A 21 -6.44 -19.86 -7.14
N PRO A 22 -6.11 -21.15 -7.42
CA PRO A 22 -6.41 -22.22 -6.47
C PRO A 22 -5.61 -22.18 -5.17
N LYS A 23 -4.54 -21.39 -5.11
CA LYS A 23 -3.61 -21.26 -3.98
C LYS A 23 -3.81 -19.99 -3.17
N LEU A 24 -4.71 -19.11 -3.60
CA LEU A 24 -4.89 -17.82 -2.96
C LEU A 24 -5.48 -17.95 -1.56
N VAL A 25 -4.87 -17.23 -0.63
CA VAL A 25 -5.43 -16.95 0.69
C VAL A 25 -5.65 -15.44 0.76
N GLU A 26 -6.89 -15.04 0.95
CA GLU A 26 -7.26 -13.62 0.95
C GLU A 26 -7.37 -13.09 2.38
N GLY A 27 -6.62 -12.03 2.66
CA GLY A 27 -6.74 -11.28 3.91
C GLY A 27 -7.87 -10.27 3.87
N GLN A 28 -8.49 -10.02 5.00
CA GLN A 28 -9.55 -9.01 5.16
C GLN A 28 -8.98 -7.57 5.18
N SER A 29 -7.66 -7.45 5.37
CA SER A 29 -6.93 -6.18 5.36
C SER A 29 -5.50 -6.42 4.91
N ILE A 30 -4.81 -5.34 4.51
CA ILE A 30 -3.38 -5.45 4.15
C ILE A 30 -2.51 -5.85 5.35
N GLY A 31 -2.91 -5.49 6.56
CA GLY A 31 -2.25 -5.92 7.79
C GLY A 31 -2.37 -7.42 8.01
N GLN A 32 -3.55 -7.99 7.83
CA GLN A 32 -3.77 -9.44 7.94
C GLN A 32 -2.99 -10.19 6.85
N THR A 33 -2.98 -9.70 5.62
CA THR A 33 -2.20 -10.28 4.53
C THR A 33 -0.72 -10.34 4.87
N TYR A 34 -0.17 -9.25 5.40
CA TYR A 34 1.20 -9.22 5.90
C TYR A 34 1.45 -10.27 6.99
N GLN A 35 0.53 -10.43 7.94
CA GLN A 35 0.65 -11.41 9.02
C GLN A 35 0.65 -12.85 8.51
N PHE A 36 -0.11 -13.16 7.48
CA PHE A 36 -0.06 -14.50 6.88
C PHE A 36 1.32 -14.86 6.33
N VAL A 37 1.99 -13.91 5.70
CA VAL A 37 3.36 -14.11 5.19
C VAL A 37 4.35 -14.13 6.35
N ALA A 38 4.28 -13.17 7.26
CA ALA A 38 5.21 -13.04 8.39
C ALA A 38 5.19 -14.24 9.34
N SER A 39 4.02 -14.88 9.49
CA SER A 39 3.85 -16.06 10.34
C SER A 39 4.11 -17.39 9.62
N GLY A 40 4.42 -17.37 8.32
CA GLY A 40 4.65 -18.58 7.53
C GLY A 40 3.37 -19.30 7.09
N ASN A 41 2.19 -18.72 7.29
CA ASN A 41 0.92 -19.27 6.82
C ASN A 41 0.69 -19.05 5.31
N ALA A 42 1.47 -18.18 4.70
CA ALA A 42 1.60 -18.04 3.26
C ALA A 42 3.06 -17.90 2.91
N GLU A 43 3.50 -18.55 1.85
CA GLU A 43 4.91 -18.53 1.43
C GLU A 43 5.32 -17.19 0.82
N VAL A 44 4.39 -16.53 0.13
CA VAL A 44 4.59 -15.24 -0.51
C VAL A 44 3.26 -14.47 -0.49
N GLY A 45 3.31 -13.16 -0.52
CA GLY A 45 2.11 -12.33 -0.56
C GLY A 45 2.35 -10.96 -1.17
N PHE A 46 1.27 -10.38 -1.66
CA PHE A 46 1.24 -8.97 -2.03
C PHE A 46 0.97 -8.13 -0.78
N VAL A 47 1.92 -7.29 -0.44
CA VAL A 47 1.85 -6.42 0.74
C VAL A 47 2.13 -4.97 0.34
N ALA A 48 1.85 -4.03 1.23
CA ALA A 48 2.21 -2.65 0.99
C ALA A 48 3.72 -2.44 1.19
N LEU A 49 4.35 -1.65 0.33
CA LEU A 49 5.78 -1.34 0.44
C LEU A 49 6.11 -0.75 1.81
N SER A 50 5.22 0.06 2.37
CA SER A 50 5.38 0.66 3.70
C SER A 50 5.47 -0.34 4.85
N GLN A 51 5.01 -1.57 4.66
CA GLN A 51 5.08 -2.63 5.68
C GLN A 51 6.45 -3.31 5.74
N VAL A 52 7.20 -3.28 4.65
CA VAL A 52 8.46 -4.04 4.50
C VAL A 52 9.67 -3.16 4.22
N SER A 53 9.47 -1.88 3.96
CA SER A 53 10.53 -0.94 3.59
C SER A 53 10.54 0.28 4.50
N ARG A 54 11.74 0.78 4.77
CA ARG A 54 11.99 2.04 5.44
C ARG A 54 13.21 2.71 4.81
N ASP A 55 13.06 3.99 4.46
CA ASP A 55 14.15 4.79 3.86
C ASP A 55 14.75 4.12 2.60
N GLY A 56 13.92 3.42 1.83
CA GLY A 56 14.33 2.73 0.60
C GLY A 56 14.94 1.34 0.79
N GLU A 57 15.04 0.85 2.02
CA GLU A 57 15.62 -0.46 2.32
C GLU A 57 14.57 -1.44 2.86
N ILE A 58 14.70 -2.71 2.49
CA ILE A 58 13.85 -3.78 3.02
C ILE A 58 14.29 -4.08 4.45
N THR A 59 13.35 -4.00 5.40
CA THR A 59 13.64 -4.09 6.83
C THR A 59 13.68 -5.53 7.34
N SER A 60 13.02 -6.46 6.68
CA SER A 60 13.04 -7.88 7.05
C SER A 60 12.62 -8.77 5.88
N GLY A 61 13.11 -10.01 5.84
CA GLY A 61 12.82 -10.96 4.77
C GLY A 61 13.39 -10.53 3.43
N SER A 62 12.75 -10.98 2.36
CA SER A 62 13.05 -10.58 0.99
C SER A 62 11.79 -10.03 0.32
N ALA A 63 11.95 -9.03 -0.51
CA ALA A 63 10.82 -8.43 -1.22
C ALA A 63 11.23 -8.03 -2.64
N TRP A 64 10.26 -8.10 -3.53
CA TRP A 64 10.38 -7.57 -4.89
C TRP A 64 9.36 -6.45 -5.06
N GLN A 65 9.86 -5.27 -5.36
CA GLN A 65 8.97 -4.14 -5.64
C GLN A 65 8.39 -4.31 -7.03
N VAL A 66 7.06 -4.46 -7.09
CA VAL A 66 6.34 -4.63 -8.34
C VAL A 66 6.45 -3.37 -9.20
N PRO A 67 6.86 -3.49 -10.47
CA PRO A 67 6.91 -2.35 -11.37
C PRO A 67 5.54 -1.68 -11.55
N ALA A 68 5.52 -0.35 -11.50
CA ALA A 68 4.30 0.43 -11.59
C ALA A 68 3.50 0.20 -12.90
N ALA A 69 4.17 -0.27 -13.95
CA ALA A 69 3.53 -0.59 -15.23
C ALA A 69 2.58 -1.82 -15.17
N LEU A 70 2.68 -2.64 -14.11
CA LEU A 70 1.89 -3.88 -13.98
C LEU A 70 0.54 -3.69 -13.27
N TYR A 71 0.29 -2.52 -12.70
CA TYR A 71 -0.96 -2.21 -12.01
C TYR A 71 -1.29 -0.72 -12.12
N GLN A 72 -2.53 -0.36 -11.85
CA GLN A 72 -2.93 1.04 -11.81
C GLN A 72 -2.48 1.70 -10.50
N PRO A 73 -2.10 3.00 -10.53
CA PRO A 73 -1.70 3.72 -9.33
C PRO A 73 -2.75 3.64 -8.23
N ILE A 74 -2.31 3.30 -7.03
CA ILE A 74 -3.15 3.29 -5.84
C ILE A 74 -3.12 4.71 -5.26
N ARG A 75 -4.20 5.46 -5.46
CA ARG A 75 -4.32 6.82 -4.96
C ARG A 75 -5.01 6.82 -3.60
N GLN A 76 -4.48 7.65 -2.70
CA GLN A 76 -5.07 7.90 -1.39
C GLN A 76 -5.23 9.40 -1.23
N ASP A 77 -6.45 9.83 -0.97
CA ASP A 77 -6.81 11.23 -0.89
C ASP A 77 -7.36 11.57 0.50
N ALA A 78 -7.31 12.84 0.85
CA ALA A 78 -7.91 13.37 2.07
C ALA A 78 -8.93 14.43 1.72
N VAL A 79 -9.98 14.54 2.52
CA VAL A 79 -11.05 15.53 2.33
C VAL A 79 -11.48 16.12 3.67
N LEU A 80 -11.72 17.42 3.69
CA LEU A 80 -12.34 18.12 4.81
C LEU A 80 -13.87 17.97 4.72
N LEU A 81 -14.45 17.27 5.69
CA LEU A 81 -15.90 17.08 5.74
C LEU A 81 -16.61 18.36 6.20
N ASN A 82 -17.89 18.49 5.86
CA ASN A 82 -18.71 19.65 6.25
C ASN A 82 -18.75 19.85 7.78
N THR A 83 -18.78 18.78 8.56
CA THR A 83 -18.70 18.84 10.02
C THR A 83 -17.42 19.48 10.55
N GLY A 84 -16.35 19.42 9.79
CA GLY A 84 -15.06 20.03 10.14
C GLY A 84 -14.75 21.32 9.41
N ALA A 85 -15.67 21.85 8.58
CA ALA A 85 -15.42 22.99 7.70
C ALA A 85 -14.95 24.23 8.45
N ASP A 86 -15.49 24.47 9.65
CA ASP A 86 -15.15 25.64 10.50
C ASP A 86 -14.02 25.33 11.50
N ASN A 87 -13.43 24.13 11.45
CA ASN A 87 -12.33 23.75 12.32
C ASN A 87 -10.99 24.16 11.70
N HIS A 88 -10.39 25.23 12.22
CA HIS A 88 -9.11 25.75 11.74
C HIS A 88 -7.96 24.73 11.86
N ALA A 89 -7.96 23.88 12.89
CA ALA A 89 -6.96 22.85 13.06
C ALA A 89 -7.05 21.76 11.99
N ALA A 90 -8.27 21.37 11.59
CA ALA A 90 -8.49 20.41 10.52
C ALA A 90 -8.00 20.95 9.16
N ALA A 91 -8.32 22.21 8.86
CA ALA A 91 -7.83 22.87 7.65
C ALA A 91 -6.29 22.98 7.65
N ALA A 92 -5.70 23.36 8.78
CA ALA A 92 -4.25 23.46 8.94
C ALA A 92 -3.56 22.10 8.76
N LEU A 93 -4.16 21.01 9.23
CA LEU A 93 -3.64 19.65 9.01
C LEU A 93 -3.61 19.30 7.52
N LEU A 94 -4.68 19.58 6.78
CA LEU A 94 -4.70 19.34 5.33
C LEU A 94 -3.63 20.14 4.59
N ASP A 95 -3.42 21.40 4.98
CA ASP A 95 -2.34 22.22 4.41
C ASP A 95 -0.96 21.66 4.75
N TYR A 96 -0.75 21.21 5.99
CA TYR A 96 0.48 20.55 6.42
C TYR A 96 0.77 19.30 5.60
N LEU A 97 -0.25 18.48 5.32
CA LEU A 97 -0.11 17.25 4.52
C LEU A 97 0.35 17.51 3.08
N LYS A 98 0.17 18.72 2.57
CA LYS A 98 0.65 19.14 1.25
C LYS A 98 2.07 19.74 1.27
N GLY A 99 2.63 19.92 2.46
CA GLY A 99 3.92 20.57 2.66
C GLY A 99 5.11 19.61 2.54
N GLU A 100 6.30 20.19 2.51
CA GLU A 100 7.56 19.45 2.33
C GLU A 100 7.85 18.48 3.47
N GLN A 101 7.49 18.81 4.70
CA GLN A 101 7.71 17.95 5.86
C GLN A 101 6.89 16.67 5.77
N ALA A 102 5.62 16.77 5.40
CA ALA A 102 4.77 15.62 5.18
C ALA A 102 5.24 14.80 3.97
N ALA A 103 5.62 15.44 2.87
CA ALA A 103 6.18 14.78 1.70
C ALA A 103 7.42 13.96 2.04
N ALA A 104 8.31 14.48 2.89
CA ALA A 104 9.50 13.75 3.35
C ALA A 104 9.12 12.47 4.12
N VAL A 105 8.12 12.55 5.01
CA VAL A 105 7.63 11.38 5.75
C VAL A 105 6.99 10.36 4.81
N ILE A 106 6.13 10.82 3.90
CA ILE A 106 5.45 9.98 2.90
C ILE A 106 6.48 9.20 2.08
N SER A 107 7.52 9.87 1.58
CA SER A 107 8.59 9.25 0.80
C SER A 107 9.39 8.21 1.60
N ARG A 108 9.67 8.48 2.89
CA ARG A 108 10.39 7.53 3.75
C ARG A 108 9.66 6.21 3.91
N TYR A 109 8.34 6.21 3.82
CA TYR A 109 7.50 5.01 3.88
C TYR A 109 7.24 4.38 2.51
N GLY A 110 7.87 4.89 1.44
CA GLY A 110 7.77 4.34 0.10
C GLY A 110 6.56 4.79 -0.71
N TYR A 111 5.83 5.78 -0.24
CA TYR A 111 4.72 6.36 -1.00
C TYR A 111 5.20 7.47 -1.93
N GLY A 112 4.53 7.59 -3.10
CA GLY A 112 4.64 8.76 -3.96
C GLY A 112 3.78 9.93 -3.45
N HIS A 113 4.05 11.11 -3.94
CA HIS A 113 3.30 12.32 -3.63
C HIS A 113 3.30 13.31 -4.81
#